data_1a7cf537fa36ef8d591b16239367cda8
#
_entry.id   1a7cf537fa36ef8d591b16239367cda8
#
_cell.length_a   1.000
_cell.length_b   1.000
_cell.length_c   1.000
_cell.angle_alpha   90.00
_cell.angle_beta   90.00
_cell.angle_gamma   90.00
#
_symmetry.space_group_name_H-M   'P 1'
#
loop_
_entity.id
_entity.type
_entity.pdbx_description
1 polymer ?
#
loop_
_entity_poly.entity_id
_entity_poly.type
_entity_poly.pdbx_seq_one_letter_code
_entity_poly.pdbx_strand_id
1 'polypeptide(L)'
;IPRPAVCPIAPSGVRMSVDSRPDQLVLTVACPSAAGQVAAVVGFLDRHHCYIDELTVFDDDLSERFFVRCVFHGVDPNETLHVATLKREFEAIAERFRMTWAMHDVGTRPKVLIMVSKLEHCLADLLFRWRMGELKMDIVGIGSNHRDLEPLAQQHGLPFHHLPISADTKPQQEARLLDLFDTSGAELMILARYX
;
A
#
# COMPACT_ATOMS: atom_id res chain seq x y z
N ILE A 1 10.90 -2.05 -51.00
CA ILE A 1 11.27 -1.83 -49.59
C ILE A 1 9.99 -1.56 -48.84
N PRO A 2 9.53 -2.45 -47.93
CA PRO A 2 8.32 -2.22 -47.19
C PRO A 2 8.52 -1.10 -46.14
N ARG A 3 7.55 -0.22 -46.03
CA ARG A 3 7.55 0.86 -45.02
C ARG A 3 7.30 0.27 -43.63
N PRO A 4 7.99 0.74 -42.60
CA PRO A 4 7.70 0.30 -41.25
C PRO A 4 6.29 0.75 -40.84
N ALA A 5 5.57 -0.16 -40.18
CA ALA A 5 4.24 0.15 -39.66
C ALA A 5 4.36 1.18 -38.53
N VAL A 6 3.68 2.30 -38.69
CA VAL A 6 3.59 3.32 -37.64
C VAL A 6 2.53 2.88 -36.62
N CYS A 7 2.96 2.67 -35.41
CA CYS A 7 2.04 2.36 -34.31
C CYS A 7 1.21 3.62 -34.01
N PRO A 8 -0.12 3.58 -34.07
CA PRO A 8 -0.91 4.77 -33.78
C PRO A 8 -0.83 5.14 -32.31
N ILE A 9 -0.42 6.37 -32.04
CA ILE A 9 -0.44 6.93 -30.69
C ILE A 9 -1.90 7.22 -30.34
N ALA A 10 -2.45 6.50 -29.38
CA ALA A 10 -3.80 6.75 -28.91
C ALA A 10 -3.91 8.11 -28.21
N PRO A 11 -4.97 8.86 -28.41
CA PRO A 11 -5.14 10.17 -27.76
C PRO A 11 -5.27 10.01 -26.24
N SER A 12 -4.59 10.86 -25.52
CA SER A 12 -4.66 10.97 -24.07
C SER A 12 -6.08 11.34 -23.64
N GLY A 13 -6.76 10.45 -22.98
CA GLY A 13 -8.07 10.77 -22.42
C GLY A 13 -8.76 9.59 -21.77
N VAL A 14 -9.08 9.77 -20.54
CA VAL A 14 -9.88 8.92 -19.66
C VAL A 14 -9.08 7.73 -19.09
N ARG A 15 -8.53 7.93 -17.92
CA ARG A 15 -8.22 6.81 -17.03
C ARG A 15 -9.54 6.18 -16.61
N MET A 16 -9.97 5.19 -17.35
CA MET A 16 -10.99 4.29 -16.86
C MET A 16 -10.40 3.61 -15.63
N SER A 17 -11.13 3.64 -14.54
CA SER A 17 -10.79 2.82 -13.37
C SER A 17 -10.53 1.40 -13.88
N VAL A 18 -9.31 0.96 -13.77
CA VAL A 18 -8.97 -0.43 -14.06
C VAL A 18 -9.67 -1.24 -12.97
N ASP A 19 -10.78 -1.85 -13.32
CA ASP A 19 -11.37 -2.86 -12.46
C ASP A 19 -10.27 -3.89 -12.19
N SER A 20 -9.78 -3.90 -10.97
CA SER A 20 -8.76 -4.86 -10.57
C SER A 20 -9.29 -6.28 -10.80
N ARG A 21 -8.59 -7.04 -11.63
CA ARG A 21 -8.93 -8.45 -11.81
C ARG A 21 -8.86 -9.14 -10.45
N PRO A 22 -9.74 -10.08 -10.16
CA PRO A 22 -9.77 -10.71 -8.84
C PRO A 22 -8.52 -11.55 -8.53
N ASP A 23 -7.70 -11.83 -9.54
CA ASP A 23 -6.51 -12.67 -9.44
C ASP A 23 -5.19 -11.90 -9.47
N GLN A 24 -5.24 -10.55 -9.39
CA GLN A 24 -4.02 -9.74 -9.39
C GLN A 24 -3.32 -9.79 -8.03
N LEU A 25 -1.99 -9.88 -8.10
CA LEU A 25 -1.11 -9.79 -6.94
C LEU A 25 -0.29 -8.50 -7.02
N VAL A 26 0.14 -8.01 -5.88
CA VAL A 26 1.09 -6.90 -5.79
C VAL A 26 2.32 -7.35 -5.03
N LEU A 27 3.49 -7.06 -5.60
CA LEU A 27 4.79 -7.23 -4.95
C LEU A 27 5.35 -5.85 -4.68
N THR A 28 5.67 -5.57 -3.43
CA THR A 28 6.39 -4.35 -3.03
C THR A 28 7.75 -4.73 -2.49
N VAL A 29 8.76 -3.97 -2.87
CA VAL A 29 10.15 -4.21 -2.49
C VAL A 29 10.79 -2.90 -2.07
N ALA A 30 11.58 -2.94 -1.02
CA ALA A 30 12.48 -1.86 -0.61
C ALA A 30 13.84 -2.48 -0.29
N CYS A 31 14.92 -1.94 -0.85
CA CYS A 31 16.27 -2.48 -0.63
C CYS A 31 17.33 -1.41 -0.86
N PRO A 32 18.58 -1.64 -0.46
CA PRO A 32 19.68 -0.76 -0.86
C PRO A 32 19.83 -0.73 -2.37
N SER A 33 20.17 0.43 -2.95
CA SER A 33 20.32 0.58 -4.40
C SER A 33 21.49 -0.24 -4.92
N ALA A 34 21.24 -1.08 -5.91
CA ALA A 34 22.26 -1.94 -6.54
C ALA A 34 21.84 -2.33 -7.94
N ALA A 35 22.79 -2.64 -8.78
CA ALA A 35 22.51 -3.09 -10.14
C ALA A 35 21.85 -4.48 -10.16
N GLY A 36 20.94 -4.68 -11.09
CA GLY A 36 20.31 -5.98 -11.34
C GLY A 36 19.03 -6.26 -10.57
N GLN A 37 18.60 -5.37 -9.70
CA GLN A 37 17.41 -5.55 -8.87
C GLN A 37 16.13 -5.71 -9.69
N VAL A 38 15.90 -4.79 -10.64
CA VAL A 38 14.72 -4.84 -11.52
C VAL A 38 14.74 -6.11 -12.36
N ALA A 39 15.91 -6.42 -12.94
CA ALA A 39 16.06 -7.63 -13.75
C ALA A 39 15.75 -8.90 -12.96
N ALA A 40 16.17 -8.95 -11.70
CA ALA A 40 15.91 -10.10 -10.82
C ALA A 40 14.41 -10.25 -10.53
N VAL A 41 13.73 -9.14 -10.22
CA VAL A 41 12.28 -9.13 -9.94
C VAL A 41 11.49 -9.53 -11.19
N VAL A 42 11.75 -8.86 -12.32
CA VAL A 42 11.03 -9.12 -13.58
C VAL A 42 11.31 -10.53 -14.08
N GLY A 43 12.57 -10.98 -14.02
CA GLY A 43 12.96 -12.33 -14.42
C GLY A 43 12.34 -13.41 -13.54
N PHE A 44 12.13 -13.13 -12.25
CA PHE A 44 11.40 -14.05 -11.37
C PHE A 44 9.96 -14.19 -11.84
N LEU A 45 9.27 -13.09 -12.08
CA LEU A 45 7.88 -13.12 -12.53
C LEU A 45 7.72 -13.81 -13.89
N ASP A 46 8.68 -13.56 -14.80
CA ASP A 46 8.70 -14.22 -16.11
C ASP A 46 8.82 -15.75 -16.00
N ARG A 47 9.73 -16.24 -15.15
CA ARG A 47 9.91 -17.68 -14.91
C ARG A 47 8.65 -18.35 -14.33
N HIS A 48 7.82 -17.58 -13.64
CA HIS A 48 6.56 -18.07 -13.05
C HIS A 48 5.35 -17.78 -13.94
N HIS A 49 5.58 -17.47 -15.22
CA HIS A 49 4.54 -17.22 -16.21
C HIS A 49 3.55 -16.14 -15.75
N CYS A 50 4.09 -15.05 -15.17
CA CYS A 50 3.30 -13.91 -14.74
C CYS A 50 3.33 -12.80 -15.77
N TYR A 51 2.18 -12.16 -15.97
CA TYR A 51 2.06 -10.96 -16.79
C TYR A 51 2.10 -9.73 -15.87
N ILE A 52 2.97 -8.78 -16.19
CA ILE A 52 3.13 -7.56 -15.41
C ILE A 52 2.14 -6.50 -15.92
N ASP A 53 1.18 -6.12 -15.09
CA ASP A 53 0.17 -5.10 -15.39
C ASP A 53 0.69 -3.69 -15.14
N GLU A 54 1.49 -3.54 -14.06
CA GLU A 54 2.02 -2.25 -13.66
C GLU A 54 3.38 -2.46 -13.00
N LEU A 55 4.35 -1.64 -13.35
CA LEU A 55 5.66 -1.65 -12.71
C LEU A 55 6.06 -0.20 -12.41
N THR A 56 6.23 0.11 -11.14
CA THR A 56 6.70 1.42 -10.68
C THR A 56 8.01 1.22 -9.94
N VAL A 57 9.00 2.00 -10.32
CA VAL A 57 10.34 1.95 -9.77
C VAL A 57 10.71 3.35 -9.28
N PHE A 58 11.27 3.42 -8.08
CA PHE A 58 11.76 4.68 -7.53
C PHE A 58 13.10 4.44 -6.84
N ASP A 59 14.11 5.22 -7.20
CA ASP A 59 15.42 5.20 -6.57
C ASP A 59 15.59 6.52 -5.81
N ASP A 60 15.78 6.43 -4.51
CA ASP A 60 15.96 7.60 -3.65
C ASP A 60 17.46 7.83 -3.43
N ASP A 61 18.02 8.77 -4.17
CA ASP A 61 19.44 9.13 -4.10
C ASP A 61 19.87 9.59 -2.70
N LEU A 62 18.95 10.16 -1.91
CA LEU A 62 19.29 10.69 -0.59
C LEU A 62 19.47 9.59 0.44
N SER A 63 18.62 8.58 0.41
CA SER A 63 18.70 7.46 1.36
C SER A 63 19.44 6.25 0.80
N GLU A 64 19.84 6.30 -0.47
CA GLU A 64 20.44 5.18 -1.22
C GLU A 64 19.54 3.94 -1.16
N ARG A 65 18.23 4.17 -1.26
CA ARG A 65 17.23 3.11 -1.22
C ARG A 65 16.41 3.04 -2.50
N PHE A 66 16.18 1.83 -2.91
CA PHE A 66 15.48 1.49 -4.14
C PHE A 66 14.13 0.85 -3.78
N PHE A 67 13.09 1.26 -4.49
CA PHE A 67 11.71 0.79 -4.25
C PHE A 67 11.09 0.29 -5.55
N VAL A 68 10.37 -0.84 -5.47
CA VAL A 68 9.59 -1.38 -6.58
C VAL A 68 8.19 -1.68 -6.10
N ARG A 69 7.22 -1.32 -6.92
CA ARG A 69 5.85 -1.81 -6.80
C ARG A 69 5.47 -2.44 -8.12
N CYS A 70 5.08 -3.71 -8.10
CA CYS A 70 4.72 -4.45 -9.29
C CYS A 70 3.35 -5.10 -9.09
N VAL A 71 2.42 -4.84 -10.01
CA VAL A 71 1.12 -5.51 -10.07
C VAL A 71 1.17 -6.52 -11.21
N PHE A 72 0.75 -7.75 -10.94
CA PHE A 72 0.88 -8.83 -11.93
C PHE A 72 -0.21 -9.88 -11.72
N HIS A 73 -0.41 -10.71 -12.73
CA HIS A 73 -1.33 -11.86 -12.69
C HIS A 73 -0.73 -13.04 -13.47
N GLY A 74 -1.28 -14.22 -13.29
CA GLY A 74 -0.88 -15.41 -14.06
C GLY A 74 -1.31 -15.31 -15.52
N VAL A 75 -0.45 -15.72 -16.44
CA VAL A 75 -0.76 -15.70 -17.89
C VAL A 75 -1.93 -16.65 -18.21
N ASP A 76 -1.98 -17.82 -17.58
CA ASP A 76 -3.05 -18.79 -17.82
C ASP A 76 -4.21 -18.53 -16.84
N PRO A 77 -5.40 -18.16 -17.34
CA PRO A 77 -6.55 -17.92 -16.47
C PRO A 77 -7.09 -19.17 -15.77
N ASN A 78 -6.66 -20.36 -16.21
CA ASN A 78 -7.07 -21.62 -15.61
C ASN A 78 -6.08 -22.11 -14.54
N GLU A 79 -4.94 -21.45 -14.40
CA GLU A 79 -3.92 -21.79 -13.43
C GLU A 79 -3.86 -20.73 -12.33
N THR A 80 -4.26 -21.13 -11.13
CA THR A 80 -4.22 -20.22 -9.98
C THR A 80 -2.77 -20.04 -9.52
N LEU A 81 -2.32 -18.80 -9.42
CA LEU A 81 -1.02 -18.50 -8.85
C LEU A 81 -1.00 -18.86 -7.36
N HIS A 82 -0.09 -19.74 -6.99
CA HIS A 82 0.08 -20.14 -5.59
C HIS A 82 0.99 -19.15 -4.88
N VAL A 83 0.37 -18.16 -4.23
CA VAL A 83 1.09 -17.06 -3.53
C VAL A 83 2.14 -17.62 -2.56
N ALA A 84 1.81 -18.69 -1.84
CA ALA A 84 2.74 -19.30 -0.89
C ALA A 84 4.01 -19.82 -1.57
N THR A 85 3.86 -20.42 -2.76
CA THR A 85 5.01 -20.89 -3.55
C THR A 85 5.84 -19.73 -4.06
N LEU A 86 5.18 -18.71 -4.62
CA LEU A 86 5.86 -17.50 -5.10
C LEU A 86 6.66 -16.84 -3.97
N LYS A 87 6.05 -16.71 -2.79
CA LYS A 87 6.73 -16.13 -1.63
C LYS A 87 7.98 -16.92 -1.25
N ARG A 88 7.84 -18.24 -1.12
CA ARG A 88 8.97 -19.11 -0.75
C ARG A 88 10.11 -19.02 -1.76
N GLU A 89 9.80 -18.97 -3.05
CA GLU A 89 10.83 -18.93 -4.09
C GLU A 89 11.44 -17.54 -4.28
N PHE A 90 10.67 -16.47 -3.98
CA PHE A 90 11.19 -15.10 -4.03
C PHE A 90 12.21 -14.83 -2.91
N GLU A 91 12.16 -15.58 -1.81
CA GLU A 91 13.02 -15.38 -0.64
C GLU A 91 14.51 -15.35 -1.02
N ALA A 92 14.95 -16.24 -1.93
CA ALA A 92 16.35 -16.28 -2.36
C ALA A 92 16.80 -15.00 -3.06
N ILE A 93 15.89 -14.37 -3.83
CA ILE A 93 16.17 -13.08 -4.47
C ILE A 93 16.19 -11.98 -3.41
N ALA A 94 15.24 -12.02 -2.49
CA ALA A 94 15.12 -11.05 -1.42
C ALA A 94 16.39 -11.04 -0.53
N GLU A 95 16.88 -12.22 -0.18
CA GLU A 95 18.13 -12.37 0.59
C GLU A 95 19.34 -11.80 -0.16
N ARG A 96 19.46 -12.15 -1.45
CA ARG A 96 20.58 -11.70 -2.30
C ARG A 96 20.72 -10.18 -2.32
N PHE A 97 19.60 -9.47 -2.40
CA PHE A 97 19.58 -8.00 -2.51
C PHE A 97 19.21 -7.30 -1.20
N ARG A 98 19.07 -8.05 -0.10
CA ARG A 98 18.68 -7.53 1.23
C ARG A 98 17.36 -6.76 1.14
N MET A 99 16.37 -7.36 0.46
CA MET A 99 15.05 -6.76 0.24
C MET A 99 14.16 -6.90 1.46
N THR A 100 13.51 -5.82 1.85
CA THR A 100 12.28 -5.84 2.65
C THR A 100 11.15 -5.87 1.64
N TRP A 101 10.26 -6.87 1.74
CA TRP A 101 9.27 -7.06 0.69
C TRP A 101 7.95 -7.64 1.22
N ALA A 102 6.90 -7.45 0.44
CA ALA A 102 5.59 -8.05 0.71
C ALA A 102 4.94 -8.44 -0.62
N MET A 103 4.19 -9.53 -0.60
CA MET A 103 3.41 -10.00 -1.76
C MET A 103 2.03 -10.38 -1.27
N HIS A 104 0.98 -9.80 -1.86
CA HIS A 104 -0.40 -10.04 -1.42
C HIS A 104 -1.38 -9.78 -2.56
N ASP A 105 -2.61 -10.23 -2.40
CA ASP A 105 -3.68 -9.94 -3.37
C ASP A 105 -3.95 -8.44 -3.45
N VAL A 106 -4.17 -7.94 -4.67
CA VAL A 106 -4.57 -6.54 -4.88
C VAL A 106 -5.87 -6.21 -4.15
N GLY A 107 -6.74 -7.19 -3.97
CA GLY A 107 -8.00 -7.03 -3.25
C GLY A 107 -7.86 -7.00 -1.73
N THR A 108 -6.68 -7.32 -1.19
CA THR A 108 -6.45 -7.29 0.26
C THR A 108 -6.55 -5.85 0.76
N ARG A 109 -7.38 -5.66 1.79
CA ARG A 109 -7.57 -4.36 2.42
C ARG A 109 -6.81 -4.32 3.73
N PRO A 110 -5.73 -3.54 3.83
CA PRO A 110 -5.03 -3.42 5.11
C PRO A 110 -5.94 -2.78 6.16
N LYS A 111 -5.82 -3.23 7.39
CA LYS A 111 -6.52 -2.64 8.53
C LYS A 111 -5.75 -1.40 8.97
N VAL A 112 -6.42 -0.25 8.96
CA VAL A 112 -5.77 1.05 9.13
C VAL A 112 -6.32 1.78 10.35
N LEU A 113 -5.41 2.27 11.20
CA LEU A 113 -5.72 3.21 12.27
C LEU A 113 -5.31 4.61 11.78
N ILE A 114 -6.24 5.58 11.78
CA ILE A 114 -5.96 6.95 11.35
C ILE A 114 -5.80 7.85 12.59
N MET A 115 -4.66 8.52 12.67
CA MET A 115 -4.38 9.46 13.76
C MET A 115 -4.55 10.89 13.27
N VAL A 116 -5.35 11.66 13.99
CA VAL A 116 -5.69 13.04 13.63
C VAL A 116 -5.53 13.98 14.83
N SER A 117 -5.54 15.27 14.59
CA SER A 117 -5.60 16.28 15.65
C SER A 117 -6.91 17.09 15.50
N LYS A 118 -6.83 18.40 15.44
CA LYS A 118 -8.02 19.28 15.38
C LYS A 118 -8.55 19.52 13.97
N LEU A 119 -7.67 19.50 12.96
CA LEU A 119 -8.02 19.95 11.62
C LEU A 119 -8.69 18.85 10.82
N GLU A 120 -9.88 19.13 10.33
CA GLU A 120 -10.78 18.20 9.70
C GLU A 120 -10.35 17.79 8.28
N HIS A 121 -9.74 18.70 7.51
CA HIS A 121 -9.61 18.55 6.06
C HIS A 121 -8.90 17.27 5.60
N CYS A 122 -7.84 16.86 6.32
CA CYS A 122 -7.12 15.64 5.96
C CYS A 122 -7.98 14.39 6.20
N LEU A 123 -8.66 14.34 7.35
CA LEU A 123 -9.54 13.21 7.66
C LEU A 123 -10.73 13.16 6.70
N ALA A 124 -11.34 14.31 6.42
CA ALA A 124 -12.48 14.39 5.51
C ALA A 124 -12.11 13.91 4.10
N ASP A 125 -10.93 14.30 3.58
CA ASP A 125 -10.46 13.83 2.28
C ASP A 125 -10.22 12.32 2.27
N LEU A 126 -9.57 11.79 3.30
CA LEU A 126 -9.34 10.33 3.41
C LEU A 126 -10.66 9.56 3.47
N LEU A 127 -11.63 10.02 4.27
CA LEU A 127 -12.93 9.36 4.41
C LEU A 127 -13.73 9.45 3.11
N PHE A 128 -13.65 10.58 2.40
CA PHE A 128 -14.29 10.73 1.09
C PHE A 128 -13.74 9.71 0.10
N ARG A 129 -12.41 9.65 -0.06
CA ARG A 129 -11.77 8.71 -0.99
C ARG A 129 -12.03 7.26 -0.61
N TRP A 130 -12.05 6.96 0.69
CA TRP A 130 -12.37 5.62 1.20
C TRP A 130 -13.80 5.21 0.81
N ARG A 131 -14.77 6.11 1.00
CA ARG A 131 -16.16 5.86 0.62
C ARG A 131 -16.33 5.68 -0.90
N MET A 132 -15.55 6.44 -1.67
CA MET A 132 -15.57 6.33 -3.15
C MET A 132 -14.87 5.06 -3.65
N GLY A 133 -14.26 4.28 -2.76
CA GLY A 133 -13.54 3.07 -3.14
C GLY A 133 -12.16 3.30 -3.72
N GLU A 134 -11.68 4.55 -3.69
CA GLU A 134 -10.34 4.90 -4.17
C GLU A 134 -9.25 4.37 -3.24
N LEU A 135 -9.54 4.34 -1.93
CA LEU A 135 -8.61 3.82 -0.92
C LEU A 135 -9.13 2.46 -0.44
N LYS A 136 -8.48 1.40 -0.89
CA LYS A 136 -8.85 0.02 -0.54
C LYS A 136 -8.24 -0.33 0.80
N MET A 137 -8.90 0.08 1.88
CA MET A 137 -8.48 -0.18 3.26
C MET A 137 -9.68 -0.37 4.15
N ASP A 138 -9.48 -1.05 5.27
CA ASP A 138 -10.49 -1.22 6.32
C ASP A 138 -10.08 -0.33 7.50
N ILE A 139 -10.82 0.76 7.72
CA ILE A 139 -10.52 1.68 8.82
C ILE A 139 -11.02 1.05 10.12
N VAL A 140 -10.10 0.67 10.99
CA VAL A 140 -10.44 0.01 12.27
C VAL A 140 -10.68 1.02 13.40
N GLY A 141 -10.24 2.27 13.21
CA GLY A 141 -10.50 3.32 14.18
C GLY A 141 -9.84 4.63 13.80
N ILE A 142 -10.28 5.67 14.48
CA ILE A 142 -9.70 7.03 14.39
C ILE A 142 -9.26 7.40 15.80
N GLY A 143 -7.97 7.75 15.95
CA GLY A 143 -7.41 8.22 17.22
C GLY A 143 -7.10 9.69 17.15
N SER A 144 -7.29 10.41 18.26
CA SER A 144 -6.99 11.84 18.31
C SER A 144 -6.69 12.30 19.75
N ASN A 145 -5.83 13.28 19.85
CA ASN A 145 -5.57 13.97 21.11
C ASN A 145 -6.67 15.02 21.45
N HIS A 146 -7.60 15.25 20.53
CA HIS A 146 -8.75 16.15 20.69
C HIS A 146 -10.05 15.47 20.30
N ARG A 147 -11.18 15.96 20.80
CA ARG A 147 -12.49 15.38 20.47
C ARG A 147 -13.21 16.07 19.30
N ASP A 148 -12.58 17.06 18.70
CA ASP A 148 -13.19 17.90 17.64
C ASP A 148 -13.72 17.07 16.47
N LEU A 149 -13.04 15.98 16.12
CA LEU A 149 -13.39 15.16 14.96
C LEU A 149 -14.19 13.88 15.33
N GLU A 150 -14.58 13.74 16.60
CA GLU A 150 -15.42 12.62 17.04
C GLU A 150 -16.75 12.55 16.29
N PRO A 151 -17.49 13.68 16.09
CA PRO A 151 -18.74 13.62 15.32
C PRO A 151 -18.53 13.15 13.88
N LEU A 152 -17.42 13.53 13.24
CA LEU A 152 -17.13 13.08 11.87
C LEU A 152 -16.89 11.58 11.82
N ALA A 153 -16.16 11.03 12.79
CA ALA A 153 -15.94 9.57 12.89
C ALA A 153 -17.28 8.84 13.07
N GLN A 154 -18.13 9.34 13.97
CA GLN A 154 -19.45 8.75 14.25
C GLN A 154 -20.35 8.78 13.02
N GLN A 155 -20.33 9.87 12.24
CA GLN A 155 -21.09 9.99 10.99
C GLN A 155 -20.75 8.88 9.99
N HIS A 156 -19.50 8.39 10.03
CA HIS A 156 -19.02 7.31 9.17
C HIS A 156 -19.10 5.94 9.83
N GLY A 157 -19.63 5.84 11.05
CA GLY A 157 -19.75 4.59 11.79
C GLY A 157 -18.42 4.02 12.26
N LEU A 158 -17.41 4.88 12.44
CA LEU A 158 -16.06 4.45 12.79
C LEU A 158 -15.79 4.65 14.28
N PRO A 159 -15.10 3.69 14.95
CA PRO A 159 -14.69 3.88 16.34
C PRO A 159 -13.77 5.10 16.51
N PHE A 160 -14.00 5.88 17.55
CA PHE A 160 -13.18 7.05 17.86
C PHE A 160 -12.51 6.85 19.23
N HIS A 161 -11.21 7.08 19.28
CA HIS A 161 -10.38 6.89 20.47
C HIS A 161 -9.73 8.20 20.88
N HIS A 162 -10.11 8.73 22.04
CA HIS A 162 -9.53 9.97 22.55
C HIS A 162 -8.28 9.64 23.36
N LEU A 163 -7.12 10.13 22.90
CA LEU A 163 -5.80 9.92 23.50
C LEU A 163 -5.21 11.28 23.90
N PRO A 164 -5.71 11.89 24.97
CA PRO A 164 -5.26 13.24 25.35
C PRO A 164 -3.77 13.26 25.68
N ILE A 165 -3.11 14.35 25.34
CA ILE A 165 -1.69 14.55 25.58
C ILE A 165 -1.44 15.85 26.35
N SER A 166 -0.48 15.81 27.25
CA SER A 166 0.14 16.99 27.87
C SER A 166 1.66 16.79 27.85
N ALA A 167 2.39 17.83 28.15
CA ALA A 167 3.85 17.78 28.16
C ALA A 167 4.38 16.68 29.10
N ASP A 168 3.68 16.44 30.19
CA ASP A 168 4.10 15.46 31.22
C ASP A 168 3.62 14.04 30.93
N THR A 169 2.68 13.84 29.99
CA THR A 169 2.07 12.53 29.73
C THR A 169 2.43 11.93 28.39
N LYS A 170 3.39 12.52 27.66
CA LYS A 170 3.76 12.04 26.34
C LYS A 170 4.18 10.57 26.30
N PRO A 171 5.04 10.06 27.21
CA PRO A 171 5.41 8.63 27.17
C PRO A 171 4.21 7.72 27.41
N GLN A 172 3.29 8.10 28.32
CA GLN A 172 2.09 7.31 28.58
C GLN A 172 1.15 7.32 27.37
N GLN A 173 1.05 8.45 26.67
CA GLN A 173 0.23 8.55 25.47
C GLN A 173 0.80 7.68 24.35
N GLU A 174 2.11 7.70 24.15
CA GLU A 174 2.77 6.85 23.16
C GLU A 174 2.52 5.36 23.46
N ALA A 175 2.60 4.97 24.72
CA ALA A 175 2.30 3.59 25.12
C ALA A 175 0.84 3.22 24.83
N ARG A 176 -0.11 4.13 25.12
CA ARG A 176 -1.54 3.92 24.82
C ARG A 176 -1.78 3.83 23.31
N LEU A 177 -1.07 4.63 22.52
CA LEU A 177 -1.17 4.60 21.06
C LEU A 177 -0.70 3.25 20.51
N LEU A 178 0.42 2.74 20.99
CA LEU A 178 0.93 1.43 20.60
C LEU A 178 -0.03 0.31 21.02
N ASP A 179 -0.55 0.38 22.24
CA ASP A 179 -1.56 -0.57 22.72
C ASP A 179 -2.82 -0.54 21.85
N LEU A 180 -3.29 0.65 21.49
CA LEU A 180 -4.44 0.79 20.61
C LEU A 180 -4.15 0.19 19.22
N PHE A 181 -2.97 0.44 18.67
CA PHE A 181 -2.55 -0.12 17.38
C PHE A 181 -2.60 -1.65 17.43
N ASP A 182 -2.00 -2.23 18.46
CA ASP A 182 -1.95 -3.69 18.62
C ASP A 182 -3.34 -4.29 18.85
N THR A 183 -4.13 -3.70 19.76
CA THR A 183 -5.45 -4.25 20.13
C THR A 183 -6.51 -4.05 19.04
N SER A 184 -6.38 -3.02 18.22
CA SER A 184 -7.30 -2.80 17.09
C SER A 184 -7.03 -3.76 15.92
N GLY A 185 -5.90 -4.45 15.93
CA GLY A 185 -5.47 -5.29 14.82
C GLY A 185 -5.04 -4.50 13.60
N ALA A 186 -4.68 -3.23 13.78
CA ALA A 186 -4.22 -2.39 12.68
C ALA A 186 -2.89 -2.91 12.13
N GLU A 187 -2.74 -2.84 10.82
CA GLU A 187 -1.51 -3.21 10.11
C GLU A 187 -0.75 -1.96 9.63
N LEU A 188 -1.44 -0.82 9.60
CA LEU A 188 -0.89 0.45 9.13
C LEU A 188 -1.48 1.59 9.96
N MET A 189 -0.64 2.57 10.28
CA MET A 189 -1.07 3.80 10.94
C MET A 189 -0.86 4.98 9.99
N ILE A 190 -1.92 5.73 9.74
CA ILE A 190 -1.86 6.96 8.93
C ILE A 190 -1.87 8.17 9.87
N LEU A 191 -0.86 9.01 9.79
CA LEU A 191 -0.79 10.26 10.56
C LEU A 191 -1.34 11.40 9.69
N ALA A 192 -2.60 11.75 9.91
CA ALA A 192 -3.29 12.77 9.13
C ALA A 192 -3.26 14.11 9.90
N ARG A 193 -2.09 14.75 9.89
CA ARG A 193 -1.77 15.96 10.68
C ARG A 193 -1.91 15.72 12.19
N TYR A 194 -1.39 14.60 12.65
CA TYR A 194 -1.28 14.28 14.08
C TYR A 194 -0.05 14.98 14.65
N UNK A 195 -0.28 15.79 15.70
CA UNK A 195 0.80 16.53 16.17
C UNK A 195 0.68 17.19 17.34
#